data_5c5808372bf9ad8dc46d3f441b37355f
#
_entry.id   5c5808372bf9ad8dc46d3f441b37355f
#
_cell.length_a   1.000
_cell.length_b   1.000
_cell.length_c   1.000
_cell.angle_alpha   90.00
_cell.angle_beta   90.00
_cell.angle_gamma   90.00
#
_symmetry.space_group_name_H-M   'P 1'
#
loop_
_entity.id
_entity.type
_entity.pdbx_description
1 polymer ?
#
loop_
_entity_poly.entity_id
_entity_poly.type
_entity_poly.pdbx_seq_one_letter_code
_entity_poly.pdbx_strand_id
1 'polypeptide(L)'
;MLTTIGFDADDTLWHNETFFQLTQARFTDLLAPHTDPDHLHARLLAAERRNLGHYGFGVKGFTLSMIETAIEVSGGQVPAAVIGEILAAGREMLAHPVDLLPHARATVTALAADYRVVLITKGDLLDQERKLAQSG
;
A
#
# COMPACT_ATOMS: atom_id res chain seq x y z
N MET A 1 27.35 20.14 -12.04
CA MET A 1 27.49 18.73 -12.45
C MET A 1 26.59 17.86 -11.58
N LEU A 2 25.85 16.96 -12.20
CA LEU A 2 24.97 16.03 -11.49
C LEU A 2 25.81 14.98 -10.73
N THR A 3 25.59 14.84 -9.43
CA THR A 3 26.33 13.91 -8.56
C THR A 3 25.45 12.87 -7.89
N THR A 4 24.17 13.17 -7.74
CA THR A 4 23.21 12.32 -7.02
C THR A 4 21.95 12.11 -7.84
N ILE A 5 21.43 10.87 -7.86
CA ILE A 5 20.18 10.50 -8.49
C ILE A 5 19.27 9.88 -7.43
N GLY A 6 18.05 10.42 -7.32
CA GLY A 6 17.01 9.89 -6.46
C GLY A 6 16.02 9.03 -7.24
N PHE A 7 15.67 7.87 -6.69
CA PHE A 7 14.60 7.01 -7.22
C PHE A 7 13.41 7.01 -6.28
N ASP A 8 12.23 7.14 -6.84
CA ASP A 8 11.01 6.73 -6.18
C ASP A 8 10.99 5.20 -6.05
N ALA A 9 10.26 4.68 -5.07
CA ALA A 9 10.24 3.24 -4.78
C ALA A 9 9.03 2.54 -5.36
N ASP A 10 7.87 2.71 -4.73
CA ASP A 10 6.63 2.02 -5.10
C ASP A 10 6.20 2.36 -6.53
N ASP A 11 5.95 1.33 -7.35
CA ASP A 11 5.59 1.45 -8.77
C ASP A 11 6.66 2.13 -9.67
N THR A 12 7.84 2.29 -9.15
CA THR A 12 9.03 2.74 -9.90
C THR A 12 10.09 1.65 -9.91
N LEU A 13 10.47 1.12 -8.75
CA LEU A 13 11.45 0.02 -8.62
C LEU A 13 10.78 -1.34 -8.47
N TRP A 14 9.65 -1.39 -7.80
CA TRP A 14 8.86 -2.61 -7.57
C TRP A 14 7.36 -2.35 -7.68
N HIS A 15 6.60 -3.42 -7.91
CA HIS A 15 5.14 -3.35 -7.97
C HIS A 15 4.55 -3.08 -6.59
N ASN A 16 3.58 -2.17 -6.51
CA ASN A 16 2.86 -1.82 -5.29
C ASN A 16 1.35 -1.68 -5.53
N GLU A 17 0.93 -0.86 -6.50
CA GLU A 17 -0.48 -0.55 -6.75
C GLU A 17 -1.33 -1.78 -7.07
N THR A 18 -0.76 -2.77 -7.78
CA THR A 18 -1.47 -4.02 -8.08
C THR A 18 -1.91 -4.75 -6.82
N PHE A 19 -1.10 -4.73 -5.76
CA PHE A 19 -1.43 -5.36 -4.48
C PHE A 19 -2.52 -4.60 -3.74
N PHE A 20 -2.51 -3.27 -3.79
CA PHE A 20 -3.60 -2.44 -3.27
C PHE A 20 -4.90 -2.71 -4.01
N GLN A 21 -4.88 -2.83 -5.32
CA GLN A 21 -6.06 -3.14 -6.12
C GLN A 21 -6.65 -4.52 -5.79
N LEU A 22 -5.81 -5.54 -5.63
CA LEU A 22 -6.25 -6.88 -5.23
C LEU A 22 -6.88 -6.88 -3.84
N THR A 23 -6.28 -6.18 -2.90
CA THR A 23 -6.80 -6.05 -1.54
C THR A 23 -8.12 -5.28 -1.53
N GLN A 24 -8.24 -4.23 -2.33
CA GLN A 24 -9.48 -3.45 -2.45
C GLN A 24 -10.61 -4.29 -3.06
N ALA A 25 -10.32 -5.15 -4.04
CA ALA A 25 -11.28 -6.09 -4.59
C ALA A 25 -11.78 -7.08 -3.52
N ARG A 26 -10.88 -7.64 -2.72
CA ARG A 26 -11.21 -8.50 -1.58
C ARG A 26 -12.08 -7.76 -0.56
N PHE A 27 -11.75 -6.52 -0.24
CA PHE A 27 -12.54 -5.67 0.66
C PHE A 27 -13.96 -5.45 0.12
N THR A 28 -14.08 -5.20 -1.17
CA THR A 28 -15.39 -5.04 -1.84
C THR A 28 -16.24 -6.30 -1.68
N ASP A 29 -15.66 -7.47 -1.88
CA ASP A 29 -16.37 -8.75 -1.71
C ASP A 29 -16.81 -8.97 -0.25
N LEU A 30 -15.95 -8.65 0.70
CA LEU A 30 -16.27 -8.78 2.13
C LEU A 30 -17.42 -7.87 2.56
N LEU A 31 -17.52 -6.67 1.99
CA LEU A 31 -18.55 -5.69 2.36
C LEU A 31 -19.79 -5.74 1.45
N ALA A 32 -19.82 -6.61 0.45
CA ALA A 32 -20.97 -6.73 -0.46
C ALA A 32 -22.33 -6.91 0.25
N PRO A 33 -22.45 -7.65 1.36
CA PRO A 33 -23.72 -7.76 2.10
C PRO A 33 -24.20 -6.44 2.73
N HIS A 34 -23.32 -5.43 2.85
CA HIS A 34 -23.61 -4.19 3.58
C HIS A 34 -23.79 -2.97 2.69
N THR A 35 -23.14 -2.97 1.50
CA THR A 35 -23.16 -1.79 0.62
C THR A 35 -22.79 -2.17 -0.81
N ASP A 36 -23.13 -1.29 -1.77
CA ASP A 36 -22.68 -1.45 -3.15
C ASP A 36 -21.21 -1.02 -3.33
N PRO A 37 -20.54 -1.51 -4.39
CA PRO A 37 -19.12 -1.23 -4.60
C PRO A 37 -18.78 0.26 -4.78
N ASP A 38 -19.61 1.01 -5.49
CA ASP A 38 -19.33 2.42 -5.78
C ASP A 38 -19.39 3.26 -4.51
N HIS A 39 -20.37 3.02 -3.65
CA HIS A 39 -20.49 3.68 -2.36
C HIS A 39 -19.32 3.31 -1.44
N LEU A 40 -18.96 2.04 -1.41
CA LEU A 40 -17.82 1.56 -0.61
C LEU A 40 -16.52 2.24 -1.03
N HIS A 41 -16.25 2.30 -2.33
CA HIS A 41 -15.03 2.92 -2.86
C HIS A 41 -14.97 4.42 -2.56
N ALA A 42 -16.09 5.12 -2.70
CA ALA A 42 -16.18 6.55 -2.37
C ALA A 42 -15.91 6.80 -0.88
N ARG A 43 -16.46 5.99 0.00
CA ARG A 43 -16.26 6.13 1.44
C ARG A 43 -14.86 5.74 1.86
N LEU A 44 -14.28 4.70 1.25
CA LEU A 44 -12.89 4.32 1.51
C LEU A 44 -11.93 5.46 1.11
N LEU A 45 -12.11 6.02 -0.06
CA LEU A 45 -11.28 7.13 -0.53
C LEU A 45 -11.39 8.34 0.41
N ALA A 46 -12.59 8.66 0.88
CA ALA A 46 -12.81 9.73 1.86
C ALA A 46 -12.09 9.44 3.19
N ALA A 47 -12.12 8.20 3.66
CA ALA A 47 -11.41 7.78 4.87
C ALA A 47 -9.89 7.87 4.69
N GLU A 48 -9.35 7.40 3.58
CA GLU A 48 -7.92 7.48 3.27
C GLU A 48 -7.43 8.94 3.26
N ARG A 49 -8.18 9.83 2.60
CA ARG A 49 -7.85 11.27 2.56
C ARG A 49 -7.89 11.92 3.94
N ARG A 50 -8.91 11.61 4.73
CA ARG A 50 -9.05 12.10 6.10
C ARG A 50 -7.91 11.61 7.00
N ASN A 51 -7.50 10.36 6.82
CA ASN A 51 -6.51 9.71 7.67
C ASN A 51 -5.06 9.95 7.24
N LEU A 52 -4.84 10.57 6.09
CA LEU A 52 -3.50 10.82 5.58
C LEU A 52 -2.65 11.63 6.57
N GLY A 53 -3.24 12.61 7.24
CA GLY A 53 -2.57 13.41 8.26
C GLY A 53 -2.34 12.68 9.59
N HIS A 54 -3.02 11.57 9.83
CA HIS A 54 -2.89 10.78 11.06
C HIS A 54 -1.99 9.56 10.87
N TYR A 55 -2.13 8.85 9.76
CA TYR A 55 -1.47 7.57 9.53
C TYR A 55 -0.40 7.61 8.44
N GLY A 56 -0.33 8.70 7.66
CA GLY A 56 0.57 8.80 6.52
C GLY A 56 0.17 7.87 5.37
N PHE A 57 1.10 7.66 4.45
CA PHE A 57 0.94 6.75 3.32
C PHE A 57 1.34 5.32 3.72
N GLY A 58 0.74 4.33 3.09
CA GLY A 58 1.15 2.93 3.21
C GLY A 58 0.07 1.98 3.68
N VAL A 59 0.46 0.73 3.86
CA VAL A 59 -0.45 -0.40 4.13
C VAL A 59 -1.17 -0.26 5.48
N LYS A 60 -0.48 0.21 6.50
CA LYS A 60 -1.08 0.36 7.84
C LYS A 60 -2.22 1.36 7.83
N GLY A 61 -2.00 2.54 7.25
CA GLY A 61 -3.03 3.56 7.10
C GLY A 61 -4.19 3.09 6.23
N PHE A 62 -3.90 2.39 5.15
CA PHE A 62 -4.91 1.78 4.28
C PHE A 62 -5.76 0.75 5.04
N THR A 63 -5.13 -0.12 5.81
CA THR A 63 -5.83 -1.13 6.62
C THR A 63 -6.76 -0.49 7.65
N LEU A 64 -6.28 0.53 8.37
CA LEU A 64 -7.09 1.28 9.32
C LEU A 64 -8.25 1.99 8.63
N SER A 65 -8.03 2.58 7.47
CA SER A 65 -9.08 3.23 6.68
C SER A 65 -10.14 2.24 6.19
N MET A 66 -9.75 1.03 5.79
CA MET A 66 -10.69 -0.04 5.46
C MET A 66 -11.57 -0.43 6.66
N ILE A 67 -10.97 -0.57 7.83
CA ILE A 67 -11.71 -0.91 9.06
C ILE A 67 -12.72 0.19 9.40
N GLU A 68 -12.30 1.45 9.39
CA GLU A 68 -13.21 2.59 9.63
C GLU A 68 -14.35 2.62 8.63
N THR A 69 -14.06 2.40 7.36
CA THR A 69 -15.07 2.37 6.29
C THR A 69 -16.04 1.22 6.48
N ALA A 70 -15.57 0.03 6.84
CA ALA A 70 -16.41 -1.14 7.10
C ALA A 70 -17.42 -0.86 8.25
N ILE A 71 -16.96 -0.24 9.31
CA ILE A 71 -17.81 0.16 10.43
C ILE A 71 -18.85 1.19 9.97
N GLU A 72 -18.44 2.18 9.21
CA GLU A 72 -19.31 3.26 8.71
C GLU A 72 -20.42 2.72 7.81
N VAL A 73 -20.06 2.01 6.73
CA VAL A 73 -21.02 1.56 5.71
C VAL A 73 -21.97 0.48 6.21
N SER A 74 -21.60 -0.25 7.25
CA SER A 74 -22.44 -1.25 7.89
C SER A 74 -23.28 -0.70 9.04
N GLY A 75 -23.15 0.59 9.36
CA GLY A 75 -23.80 1.17 10.54
C GLY A 75 -23.38 0.51 11.85
N GLY A 76 -22.12 0.06 11.94
CA GLY A 76 -21.57 -0.63 13.09
C GLY A 76 -21.94 -2.12 13.17
N GLN A 77 -22.57 -2.67 12.14
CA GLN A 77 -23.03 -4.06 12.13
C GLN A 77 -22.04 -5.04 11.50
N VAL A 78 -20.92 -4.56 10.96
CA VAL A 78 -19.93 -5.44 10.37
C VAL A 78 -19.44 -6.48 11.39
N PRO A 79 -19.45 -7.79 11.03
CA PRO A 79 -19.01 -8.84 11.97
C PRO A 79 -17.51 -8.69 12.29
N ALA A 80 -17.14 -9.06 13.52
CA ALA A 80 -15.73 -9.10 13.93
C ALA A 80 -14.89 -10.00 13.01
N ALA A 81 -15.47 -11.09 12.48
CA ALA A 81 -14.80 -11.97 11.52
C ALA A 81 -14.38 -11.21 10.23
N VAL A 82 -15.21 -10.29 9.75
CA VAL A 82 -14.88 -9.46 8.58
C VAL A 82 -13.74 -8.49 8.90
N ILE A 83 -13.74 -7.88 10.07
CA ILE A 83 -12.63 -7.04 10.53
C ILE A 83 -11.34 -7.86 10.62
N GLY A 84 -11.40 -9.09 11.10
CA GLY A 84 -10.27 -10.03 11.11
C GLY A 84 -9.73 -10.32 9.71
N GLU A 85 -10.60 -10.47 8.72
CA GLU A 85 -10.21 -10.67 7.32
C GLU A 85 -9.53 -9.42 6.72
N ILE A 86 -10.00 -8.23 7.09
CA ILE A 86 -9.34 -6.98 6.67
C ILE A 86 -7.93 -6.88 7.27
N LEU A 87 -7.77 -7.20 8.53
CA LEU A 87 -6.46 -7.24 9.19
C LEU A 87 -5.53 -8.28 8.55
N ALA A 88 -6.06 -9.46 8.22
CA ALA A 88 -5.30 -10.50 7.53
C ALA A 88 -4.83 -10.02 6.15
N ALA A 89 -5.70 -9.35 5.39
CA ALA A 89 -5.34 -8.77 4.10
C ALA A 89 -4.21 -7.74 4.22
N GLY A 90 -4.26 -6.88 5.22
CA GLY A 90 -3.20 -5.91 5.51
C GLY A 90 -1.87 -6.58 5.84
N ARG A 91 -1.89 -7.63 6.67
CA ARG A 91 -0.69 -8.42 7.00
C ARG A 91 -0.11 -9.12 5.77
N GLU A 92 -0.95 -9.67 4.90
CA GLU A 92 -0.52 -10.30 3.65
C GLU A 92 0.18 -9.28 2.74
N MET A 93 -0.35 -8.06 2.63
CA MET A 93 0.33 -6.99 1.88
C MET A 93 1.71 -6.67 2.46
N LEU A 94 1.83 -6.57 3.78
CA LEU A 94 3.10 -6.31 4.46
C LEU A 94 4.10 -7.46 4.29
N ALA A 95 3.63 -8.69 4.18
CA ALA A 95 4.46 -9.89 4.03
C ALA A 95 4.75 -10.25 2.56
N HIS A 96 4.12 -9.57 1.60
CA HIS A 96 4.26 -9.91 0.19
C HIS A 96 5.70 -9.73 -0.27
N PRO A 97 6.28 -10.72 -1.00
CA PRO A 97 7.62 -10.58 -1.58
C PRO A 97 7.71 -9.37 -2.52
N VAL A 98 8.87 -8.74 -2.54
CA VAL A 98 9.15 -7.64 -3.46
C VAL A 98 9.22 -8.17 -4.88
N ASP A 99 8.44 -7.58 -5.78
CA ASP A 99 8.39 -7.89 -7.20
C ASP A 99 8.95 -6.70 -7.99
N LEU A 100 10.23 -6.79 -8.36
CA LEU A 100 10.91 -5.72 -9.08
C LEU A 100 10.30 -5.50 -10.45
N LEU A 101 10.17 -4.23 -10.84
CA LEU A 101 9.82 -3.86 -12.20
C LEU A 101 10.94 -4.27 -13.18
N PRO A 102 10.61 -4.56 -14.46
CA PRO A 102 11.60 -4.85 -15.47
C PRO A 102 12.66 -3.76 -15.53
N HIS A 103 13.94 -4.16 -15.65
CA HIS A 103 15.09 -3.28 -15.75
C HIS A 103 15.46 -2.46 -14.50
N ALA A 104 14.68 -2.51 -13.41
CA ALA A 104 14.95 -1.71 -12.21
C ALA A 104 16.34 -1.99 -11.65
N ARG A 105 16.69 -3.23 -11.41
CA ARG A 105 18.01 -3.62 -10.89
C ARG A 105 19.14 -3.19 -11.82
N ALA A 106 19.01 -3.47 -13.10
CA ALA A 106 20.04 -3.12 -14.09
C ALA A 106 20.27 -1.62 -14.17
N THR A 107 19.20 -0.83 -14.16
CA THR A 107 19.27 0.64 -14.22
C THR A 107 19.95 1.22 -12.98
N VAL A 108 19.53 0.80 -11.79
CA VAL A 108 20.12 1.26 -10.52
C VAL A 108 21.61 0.89 -10.47
N THR A 109 21.96 -0.33 -10.82
CA THR A 109 23.35 -0.81 -10.83
C THR A 109 24.21 0.02 -11.79
N ALA A 110 23.71 0.29 -13.00
CA ALA A 110 24.44 1.09 -13.98
C ALA A 110 24.69 2.52 -13.50
N LEU A 111 23.68 3.15 -12.90
CA LEU A 111 23.79 4.52 -12.42
C LEU A 111 24.65 4.63 -11.16
N ALA A 112 24.64 3.63 -10.30
CA ALA A 112 25.45 3.60 -9.08
C ALA A 112 26.98 3.57 -9.35
N ALA A 113 27.39 3.23 -10.57
CA ALA A 113 28.81 3.28 -10.97
C ALA A 113 29.34 4.71 -11.07
N ASP A 114 28.48 5.66 -11.47
CA ASP A 114 28.88 7.04 -11.76
C ASP A 114 28.26 8.08 -10.82
N TYR A 115 27.18 7.72 -10.13
CA TYR A 115 26.40 8.64 -9.28
C TYR A 115 26.14 8.04 -7.91
N ARG A 116 25.95 8.92 -6.94
CA ARG A 116 25.35 8.53 -5.67
C ARG A 116 23.86 8.28 -5.89
N VAL A 117 23.38 7.08 -5.57
CA VAL A 117 21.97 6.72 -5.70
C VAL A 117 21.29 6.77 -4.33
N VAL A 118 20.13 7.41 -4.26
CA VAL A 118 19.30 7.52 -3.05
C VAL A 118 17.87 7.10 -3.36
N LEU A 119 17.19 6.55 -2.36
CA LEU A 119 15.79 6.19 -2.42
C LEU A 119 14.96 7.31 -1.76
N ILE A 120 13.92 7.76 -2.45
CA ILE A 120 13.00 8.79 -1.95
C ILE A 120 11.59 8.21 -1.95
N THR A 121 11.00 8.06 -0.79
CA THR A 121 9.67 7.46 -0.64
C THR A 121 8.85 8.15 0.44
N LYS A 122 7.52 8.14 0.28
CA LYS A 122 6.55 8.63 1.28
C LYS A 122 5.95 7.50 2.12
N GLY A 123 6.30 6.25 1.83
CA GLY A 123 5.76 5.08 2.51
C GLY A 123 6.17 4.98 3.98
N ASP A 124 5.58 4.02 4.67
CA ASP A 124 5.94 3.68 6.06
C ASP A 124 7.41 3.25 6.12
N LEU A 125 8.18 3.87 6.99
CA LEU A 125 9.63 3.66 7.05
C LEU A 125 9.99 2.18 7.26
N LEU A 126 9.38 1.51 8.22
CA LEU A 126 9.64 0.10 8.50
C LEU A 126 9.33 -0.80 7.29
N ASP A 127 8.21 -0.55 6.62
CA ASP A 127 7.80 -1.30 5.44
C ASP A 127 8.77 -1.06 4.26
N GLN A 128 9.16 0.18 4.03
CA GLN A 128 10.08 0.53 2.94
C GLN A 128 11.50 0.01 3.18
N GLU A 129 11.99 0.05 4.41
CA GLU A 129 13.27 -0.55 4.77
C GLU A 129 13.27 -2.07 4.55
N ARG A 130 12.18 -2.74 4.91
CA ARG A 130 12.02 -4.18 4.66
C ARG A 130 12.01 -4.50 3.17
N LYS A 131 11.25 -3.74 2.37
CA LYS A 131 11.19 -3.92 0.90
C LYS A 131 12.57 -3.72 0.28
N LEU A 132 13.29 -2.69 0.70
CA LEU A 132 14.64 -2.42 0.20
C LEU A 132 15.58 -3.58 0.53
N ALA A 133 15.54 -4.10 1.76
CA ALA A 133 16.36 -5.24 2.16
C ALA A 133 16.03 -6.51 1.37
N GLN A 134 14.75 -6.78 1.12
CA GLN A 134 14.31 -7.95 0.35
C GLN A 134 14.63 -7.84 -1.14
N SER A 135 14.73 -6.63 -1.68
CA SER A 135 15.02 -6.41 -3.10
C SER A 135 16.44 -6.75 -3.51
N GLY A 136 17.35 -6.80 -2.55
CA GLY A 136 18.79 -6.99 -2.80
C GLY A 136 19.43 -5.75 -3.36
#